data_8d55f73bed3e09a7210d6770bf408084
#
_entry.id   8d55f73bed3e09a7210d6770bf408084
#
_cell.length_a   1.000
_cell.length_b   1.000
_cell.length_c   1.000
_cell.angle_alpha   90.00
_cell.angle_beta   90.00
_cell.angle_gamma   90.00
#
_symmetry.space_group_name_H-M   'P 1'
#
loop_
_entity.id
_entity.type
_entity.pdbx_description
1 polymer ?
#
loop_
_entity_poly.entity_id
_entity_poly.type
_entity_poly.pdbx_seq_one_letter_code
_entity_poly.pdbx_strand_id
1 'polypeptide(L)'
;MFFLFGNLVFAVLFFIDALHGFGADMDAVFSLPGFVSLILLVVCIGLNVLFALLISKKLNSVIKELKAEIYENDKVLSEKIQVARAQLSPLYALFDWNMPAEIIERTTPLIDFDKFFDIRKLCYIRKKYGFTDNADTTESSWLIHSGSIVGNPFLFLRTFSREMYDETYHGYLTIHWETYSTDSDGNTVVNHHSQTLHATVTAPAPRYEYYTKLVYVNDAAPDLSFSREPSGADKMSEKQLEREIKRGTKEIQKKEVESGLNFTGMTNNEFDVLFGALDRDNEKQFRLLFTPLAQKNILELIKSDKYYGDDFYYTKKRGINIIASKHAQQTDLFASPYRFNTYSFDALRKEFNDYNCEFFKSVYFDLAPLLSIPLFQQYKPTEYIYDKDFLSNYTSYEHESLANSFNSGIFAHERTKTRVILKSSMTTPVGNSDVVKVSAYSFDAVPRVTYVTMRGGDGYLHEVPVEWTEYIPLQKDNYMQVKKLGLSEHDFRTLMTDSEFAKIISAKSGGRYVFERGLLAMALNSSFSAGDDKGMEDTLNEFLERIKANTQSGLRPTSRPSEKSDTSGETATATEEKEEAEQPAVERAEEAEKVDDGDETTEKTSE
;
A
#
# COMPACT_ATOMS: atom_id res chain seq x y z
N MET A 1 48.64 13.13 2.98
CA MET A 1 48.83 13.65 1.61
C MET A 1 50.28 14.04 1.34
N PHE A 2 50.91 14.90 2.13
CA PHE A 2 52.32 15.33 1.95
C PHE A 2 53.33 14.17 1.93
N PHE A 3 53.20 13.15 2.81
CA PHE A 3 54.12 12.00 2.83
C PHE A 3 53.95 11.05 1.66
N LEU A 4 52.74 10.86 1.15
CA LEU A 4 52.48 10.08 -0.07
C LEU A 4 53.11 10.77 -1.31
N PHE A 5 53.04 12.12 -1.36
CA PHE A 5 53.67 12.88 -2.41
C PHE A 5 55.20 12.81 -2.34
N GLY A 6 55.76 12.88 -1.12
CA GLY A 6 57.21 12.68 -0.89
C GLY A 6 57.69 11.31 -1.37
N ASN A 7 56.96 10.26 -1.06
CA ASN A 7 57.28 8.89 -1.52
C ASN A 7 57.20 8.76 -3.06
N LEU A 8 56.21 9.40 -3.68
CA LEU A 8 56.08 9.40 -5.14
C LEU A 8 57.26 10.14 -5.78
N VAL A 9 57.67 11.30 -5.24
CA VAL A 9 58.82 12.06 -5.74
C VAL A 9 60.11 11.24 -5.57
N PHE A 10 60.33 10.60 -4.43
CA PHE A 10 61.53 9.76 -4.23
C PHE A 10 61.50 8.50 -5.08
N ALA A 11 60.33 7.88 -5.31
CA ALA A 11 60.20 6.75 -6.23
C ALA A 11 60.50 7.17 -7.69
N VAL A 12 60.02 8.31 -8.09
CA VAL A 12 60.30 8.85 -9.44
C VAL A 12 61.78 9.21 -9.61
N LEU A 13 62.39 9.85 -8.60
CA LEU A 13 63.83 10.16 -8.63
C LEU A 13 64.69 8.89 -8.67
N PHE A 14 64.34 7.87 -7.90
CA PHE A 14 64.99 6.56 -7.93
C PHE A 14 64.84 5.86 -9.28
N PHE A 15 63.64 5.95 -9.89
CA PHE A 15 63.37 5.39 -11.23
C PHE A 15 64.16 6.13 -12.32
N ILE A 16 64.24 7.45 -12.21
CA ILE A 16 65.04 8.27 -13.15
C ILE A 16 66.54 7.96 -13.03
N ASP A 17 67.02 7.80 -11.78
CA ASP A 17 68.42 7.44 -11.51
C ASP A 17 68.74 6.00 -11.97
N ALA A 18 67.79 5.07 -11.79
CA ALA A 18 67.88 3.70 -12.29
C ALA A 18 67.81 3.65 -13.84
N LEU A 19 66.97 4.46 -14.50
CA LEU A 19 66.88 4.54 -15.96
C LEU A 19 68.13 5.12 -16.57
N HIS A 20 68.82 6.07 -15.94
CA HIS A 20 70.12 6.60 -16.40
C HIS A 20 71.21 5.56 -16.27
N GLY A 21 71.09 4.59 -15.33
CA GLY A 21 72.02 3.47 -15.16
C GLY A 21 71.79 2.27 -16.09
N PHE A 22 70.63 2.18 -16.78
CA PHE A 22 70.26 1.04 -17.63
C PHE A 22 71.05 1.02 -18.99
N GLY A 23 71.91 2.02 -19.25
CA GLY A 23 72.75 2.06 -20.42
C GLY A 23 74.10 1.33 -20.28
N ALA A 24 74.58 0.96 -19.09
CA ALA A 24 75.81 0.23 -18.87
C ALA A 24 75.87 -0.26 -17.40
N ASP A 25 76.00 -1.56 -17.22
CA ASP A 25 76.41 -2.31 -16.05
C ASP A 25 75.55 -2.18 -14.78
N MET A 26 75.19 -3.37 -14.20
CA MET A 26 74.49 -3.54 -12.91
C MET A 26 75.19 -2.85 -11.71
N ASP A 27 76.43 -2.45 -11.86
CA ASP A 27 77.21 -1.75 -10.83
C ASP A 27 76.72 -0.30 -10.60
N ALA A 28 75.98 0.29 -11.52
CA ALA A 28 75.45 1.66 -11.38
C ALA A 28 74.31 1.75 -10.32
N VAL A 29 73.58 0.66 -10.04
CA VAL A 29 72.55 0.61 -9.00
C VAL A 29 73.16 0.61 -7.60
N PHE A 30 74.39 0.12 -7.47
CA PHE A 30 75.17 0.14 -6.23
C PHE A 30 76.15 1.32 -6.17
N SER A 31 76.03 2.30 -7.07
CA SER A 31 76.75 3.56 -6.95
C SER A 31 76.32 4.30 -5.67
N LEU A 32 77.24 5.04 -5.03
CA LEU A 32 76.98 5.77 -3.79
C LEU A 32 75.71 6.63 -3.81
N PRO A 33 75.35 7.33 -4.89
CA PRO A 33 74.11 8.08 -4.98
C PRO A 33 72.84 7.17 -5.07
N GLY A 34 72.90 6.06 -5.81
CA GLY A 34 71.78 5.11 -5.93
C GLY A 34 71.49 4.38 -4.62
N PHE A 35 72.53 3.99 -3.88
CA PHE A 35 72.41 3.35 -2.57
C PHE A 35 71.84 4.29 -1.51
N VAL A 36 72.21 5.58 -1.54
CA VAL A 36 71.67 6.60 -0.63
C VAL A 36 70.20 6.89 -0.94
N SER A 37 69.80 6.92 -2.22
CA SER A 37 68.39 7.14 -2.61
C SER A 37 67.51 5.93 -2.23
N LEU A 38 68.03 4.72 -2.32
CA LEU A 38 67.34 3.48 -1.85
C LEU A 38 67.13 3.50 -0.35
N ILE A 39 68.16 3.85 0.45
CA ILE A 39 68.06 3.98 1.91
C ILE A 39 67.00 5.02 2.30
N LEU A 40 67.03 6.21 1.64
CA LEU A 40 66.04 7.27 1.88
C LEU A 40 64.61 6.81 1.57
N LEU A 41 64.41 6.08 0.47
CA LEU A 41 63.11 5.48 0.13
C LEU A 41 62.60 4.53 1.22
N VAL A 42 63.46 3.59 1.69
CA VAL A 42 63.11 2.66 2.73
C VAL A 42 62.78 3.38 4.05
N VAL A 43 63.54 4.41 4.43
CA VAL A 43 63.32 5.23 5.60
C VAL A 43 61.98 5.98 5.49
N CYS A 44 61.65 6.57 4.32
CA CYS A 44 60.39 7.23 4.08
C CYS A 44 59.21 6.28 4.14
N ILE A 45 59.30 5.07 3.56
CA ILE A 45 58.27 4.05 3.66
C ILE A 45 58.09 3.64 5.13
N GLY A 46 59.16 3.40 5.87
CA GLY A 46 59.14 3.06 7.31
C GLY A 46 58.45 4.13 8.16
N LEU A 47 58.76 5.41 7.90
CA LEU A 47 58.11 6.56 8.55
C LEU A 47 56.63 6.65 8.21
N ASN A 48 56.24 6.42 6.97
CA ASN A 48 54.82 6.42 6.60
C ASN A 48 54.03 5.29 7.29
N VAL A 49 54.61 4.09 7.37
CA VAL A 49 53.98 2.97 8.08
C VAL A 49 53.86 3.32 9.57
N LEU A 50 54.92 3.86 10.19
CA LEU A 50 54.90 4.29 11.57
C LEU A 50 53.82 5.38 11.83
N PHE A 51 53.73 6.39 10.98
CA PHE A 51 52.67 7.42 11.09
C PHE A 51 51.30 6.85 10.87
N ALA A 52 51.08 5.96 9.91
CA ALA A 52 49.83 5.28 9.67
C ALA A 52 49.39 4.45 10.90
N LEU A 53 50.31 3.74 11.55
CA LEU A 53 50.08 2.97 12.76
C LEU A 53 49.74 3.87 13.95
N LEU A 54 50.40 4.99 14.13
CA LEU A 54 50.16 5.95 15.21
C LEU A 54 48.80 6.66 15.03
N ILE A 55 48.48 7.10 13.81
CA ILE A 55 47.20 7.70 13.49
C ILE A 55 46.07 6.68 13.67
N SER A 56 46.25 5.47 13.15
CA SER A 56 45.27 4.39 13.28
C SER A 56 45.00 4.03 14.76
N LYS A 57 46.06 3.94 15.59
CA LYS A 57 45.92 3.65 17.03
C LYS A 57 45.17 4.78 17.76
N LYS A 58 45.51 6.04 17.49
CA LYS A 58 44.84 7.20 18.10
C LYS A 58 43.38 7.32 17.59
N LEU A 59 43.17 7.15 16.29
CA LEU A 59 41.83 7.21 15.68
C LEU A 59 40.93 6.08 16.21
N ASN A 60 41.46 4.84 16.31
CA ASN A 60 40.72 3.71 16.83
C ASN A 60 40.35 3.88 18.32
N SER A 61 41.20 4.55 19.14
CA SER A 61 40.85 4.83 20.54
C SER A 61 39.72 5.84 20.62
N VAL A 62 39.75 6.91 19.83
CA VAL A 62 38.67 7.92 19.78
C VAL A 62 37.38 7.35 19.22
N ILE A 63 37.46 6.51 18.18
CA ILE A 63 36.30 5.82 17.64
C ILE A 63 35.66 4.88 18.67
N LYS A 64 36.49 4.16 19.45
CA LYS A 64 36.01 3.28 20.52
C LYS A 64 35.33 4.04 21.64
N GLU A 65 35.90 5.18 22.03
CA GLU A 65 35.35 6.07 23.05
C GLU A 65 34.01 6.68 22.60
N LEU A 66 33.96 7.23 21.37
CA LEU A 66 32.71 7.75 20.78
C LEU A 66 31.64 6.68 20.62
N LYS A 67 32.00 5.46 20.21
CA LYS A 67 31.05 4.34 20.14
C LYS A 67 30.51 3.94 21.50
N ALA A 68 31.33 3.98 22.55
CA ALA A 68 30.88 3.71 23.91
C ALA A 68 29.93 4.80 24.42
N GLU A 69 30.22 6.08 24.12
CA GLU A 69 29.34 7.21 24.46
C GLU A 69 28.01 7.16 23.70
N ILE A 70 28.03 6.85 22.39
CA ILE A 70 26.82 6.63 21.59
C ILE A 70 25.99 5.51 22.21
N TYR A 71 26.60 4.37 22.52
CA TYR A 71 25.90 3.22 23.11
C TYR A 71 25.24 3.56 24.45
N GLU A 72 25.92 4.31 25.33
CA GLU A 72 25.35 4.73 26.62
C GLU A 72 24.21 5.73 26.42
N ASN A 73 24.36 6.71 25.50
CA ASN A 73 23.32 7.65 25.17
C ASN A 73 22.10 6.97 24.54
N ASP A 74 22.30 6.00 23.64
CA ASP A 74 21.22 5.20 23.04
C ASP A 74 20.46 4.39 24.09
N LYS A 75 21.17 3.83 25.08
CA LYS A 75 20.57 3.12 26.20
C LYS A 75 19.68 4.04 27.04
N VAL A 76 20.19 5.21 27.44
CA VAL A 76 19.43 6.21 28.22
C VAL A 76 18.22 6.70 27.41
N LEU A 77 18.39 6.94 26.11
CA LEU A 77 17.32 7.34 25.22
C LEU A 77 16.24 6.25 25.14
N SER A 78 16.64 5.00 24.96
CA SER A 78 15.70 3.87 24.88
C SER A 78 14.90 3.70 26.18
N GLU A 79 15.52 3.86 27.34
CA GLU A 79 14.85 3.82 28.64
C GLU A 79 13.82 4.96 28.77
N LYS A 80 14.17 6.19 28.38
CA LYS A 80 13.23 7.32 28.39
C LYS A 80 12.07 7.13 27.43
N ILE A 81 12.33 6.60 26.24
CA ILE A 81 11.28 6.27 25.26
C ILE A 81 10.33 5.20 25.81
N GLN A 82 10.86 4.17 26.49
CA GLN A 82 10.02 3.15 27.12
C GLN A 82 9.13 3.72 28.21
N VAL A 83 9.66 4.61 29.05
CA VAL A 83 8.85 5.30 30.08
C VAL A 83 7.76 6.15 29.45
N ALA A 84 8.08 6.93 28.41
CA ALA A 84 7.09 7.74 27.69
C ALA A 84 5.99 6.88 27.04
N ARG A 85 6.37 5.76 26.42
CA ARG A 85 5.40 4.80 25.86
C ARG A 85 4.52 4.17 26.92
N ALA A 86 5.07 3.82 28.07
CA ALA A 86 4.29 3.27 29.18
C ALA A 86 3.26 4.30 29.71
N GLN A 87 3.60 5.57 29.77
CA GLN A 87 2.67 6.65 30.14
C GLN A 87 1.55 6.84 29.12
N LEU A 88 1.81 6.65 27.82
CA LEU A 88 0.83 6.76 26.73
C LEU A 88 0.05 5.45 26.47
N SER A 89 0.44 4.34 27.11
CA SER A 89 -0.19 3.03 26.92
C SER A 89 -1.71 3.04 27.07
N PRO A 90 -2.33 3.73 28.05
CA PRO A 90 -3.80 3.80 28.15
C PRO A 90 -4.44 4.50 26.96
N LEU A 91 -3.74 5.44 26.32
CA LEU A 91 -4.22 6.11 25.11
C LEU A 91 -4.12 5.19 23.89
N TYR A 92 -3.03 4.44 23.77
CA TYR A 92 -2.90 3.47 22.68
C TYR A 92 -4.00 2.39 22.69
N ALA A 93 -4.49 2.02 23.88
CA ALA A 93 -5.59 1.10 24.04
C ALA A 93 -6.92 1.59 23.43
N LEU A 94 -7.04 2.88 23.16
CA LEU A 94 -8.24 3.45 22.55
C LEU A 94 -8.24 3.34 21.02
N PHE A 95 -7.08 3.10 20.39
CA PHE A 95 -6.99 2.99 18.95
C PHE A 95 -7.41 1.59 18.50
N ASP A 96 -8.41 1.56 17.61
CA ASP A 96 -8.89 0.36 16.95
C ASP A 96 -8.67 0.49 15.44
N TRP A 97 -8.36 -0.61 14.77
CA TRP A 97 -8.25 -0.66 13.31
C TRP A 97 -9.54 -0.28 12.59
N ASN A 98 -10.69 -0.41 13.25
CA ASN A 98 -12.00 -0.04 12.71
C ASN A 98 -12.37 1.44 12.93
N MET A 99 -11.61 2.19 13.72
CA MET A 99 -11.92 3.57 14.08
C MET A 99 -12.13 4.49 12.86
N PRO A 100 -11.32 4.44 11.78
CA PRO A 100 -11.57 5.27 10.59
C PRO A 100 -12.92 4.96 9.92
N ALA A 101 -13.31 3.70 9.88
CA ALA A 101 -14.60 3.27 9.34
C ALA A 101 -15.77 3.79 10.21
N GLU A 102 -15.66 3.71 11.53
CA GLU A 102 -16.66 4.26 12.45
C GLU A 102 -16.83 5.78 12.32
N ILE A 103 -15.76 6.52 12.01
CA ILE A 103 -15.82 7.96 11.73
C ILE A 103 -16.67 8.22 10.48
N ILE A 104 -16.50 7.41 9.43
CA ILE A 104 -17.30 7.53 8.20
C ILE A 104 -18.77 7.26 8.47
N GLU A 105 -19.10 6.17 9.17
CA GLU A 105 -20.47 5.80 9.52
C GLU A 105 -21.20 6.90 10.30
N ARG A 106 -20.53 7.48 11.29
CA ARG A 106 -21.07 8.60 12.08
C ARG A 106 -21.30 9.87 11.27
N THR A 107 -20.51 10.07 10.21
CA THR A 107 -20.58 11.26 9.37
C THR A 107 -21.53 11.06 8.19
N THR A 108 -21.57 9.85 7.64
CA THR A 108 -22.38 9.51 6.46
C THR A 108 -23.22 8.26 6.77
N PRO A 109 -24.43 8.41 7.38
CA PRO A 109 -25.26 7.29 7.83
C PRO A 109 -25.77 6.36 6.74
N LEU A 110 -25.58 6.69 5.47
CA LEU A 110 -25.91 5.83 4.32
C LEU A 110 -24.91 4.69 4.14
N ILE A 111 -23.72 4.81 4.73
CA ILE A 111 -22.60 3.89 4.58
C ILE A 111 -22.43 3.12 5.87
N ASP A 112 -22.35 1.81 5.75
CA ASP A 112 -22.12 0.90 6.85
C ASP A 112 -20.92 0.01 6.51
N PHE A 113 -19.88 0.01 7.37
CA PHE A 113 -18.67 -0.78 7.21
C PHE A 113 -18.72 -2.00 8.13
N ASP A 114 -18.31 -3.15 7.62
CA ASP A 114 -18.17 -4.32 8.46
C ASP A 114 -16.88 -4.23 9.29
N LYS A 115 -16.98 -4.42 10.59
CA LYS A 115 -15.81 -4.45 11.48
C LYS A 115 -14.80 -5.52 11.05
N PHE A 116 -15.31 -6.68 10.66
CA PHE A 116 -14.56 -7.77 10.06
C PHE A 116 -15.12 -8.02 8.66
N PHE A 117 -14.27 -8.52 7.76
CA PHE A 117 -14.73 -8.87 6.43
C PHE A 117 -15.89 -9.88 6.49
N ASP A 118 -17.03 -9.54 5.87
CA ASP A 118 -18.19 -10.42 5.78
C ASP A 118 -18.16 -11.25 4.49
N ILE A 119 -17.72 -12.49 4.63
CA ILE A 119 -17.66 -13.47 3.52
C ILE A 119 -19.02 -13.65 2.84
N ARG A 120 -20.14 -13.50 3.58
CA ARG A 120 -21.49 -13.68 3.03
C ARG A 120 -21.81 -12.63 1.96
N LYS A 121 -21.35 -11.37 2.16
CA LYS A 121 -21.46 -10.32 1.15
C LYS A 121 -20.70 -10.69 -0.13
N LEU A 122 -19.47 -11.19 -0.03
CA LEU A 122 -18.71 -11.64 -1.19
C LEU A 122 -19.43 -12.80 -1.91
N CYS A 123 -19.92 -13.77 -1.17
CA CYS A 123 -20.63 -14.92 -1.77
C CYS A 123 -21.95 -14.50 -2.42
N TYR A 124 -22.67 -13.57 -1.84
CA TYR A 124 -23.86 -12.97 -2.45
C TYR A 124 -23.50 -12.27 -3.77
N ILE A 125 -22.42 -11.48 -3.78
CA ILE A 125 -21.93 -10.79 -4.98
C ILE A 125 -21.53 -11.81 -6.06
N ARG A 126 -20.88 -12.91 -5.69
CA ARG A 126 -20.51 -13.99 -6.64
C ARG A 126 -21.74 -14.73 -7.19
N LYS A 127 -22.61 -15.22 -6.31
CA LYS A 127 -23.78 -16.01 -6.70
C LYS A 127 -24.76 -15.21 -7.56
N LYS A 128 -25.09 -14.00 -7.14
CA LYS A 128 -26.15 -13.22 -7.79
C LYS A 128 -25.64 -12.49 -9.03
N TYR A 129 -24.46 -11.89 -8.95
CA TYR A 129 -23.96 -11.00 -9.99
C TYR A 129 -22.84 -11.58 -10.84
N GLY A 130 -22.33 -12.79 -10.50
CA GLY A 130 -21.29 -13.45 -11.25
C GLY A 130 -19.90 -12.81 -11.10
N PHE A 131 -19.65 -12.14 -9.97
CA PHE A 131 -18.30 -11.63 -9.69
C PHE A 131 -17.32 -12.78 -9.52
N THR A 132 -16.29 -12.82 -10.36
CA THR A 132 -15.27 -13.88 -10.34
C THR A 132 -14.00 -13.37 -9.69
N ASP A 133 -13.36 -14.26 -8.91
CA ASP A 133 -12.03 -14.01 -8.40
C ASP A 133 -11.01 -13.93 -9.51
N ASN A 134 -10.05 -13.05 -9.35
CA ASN A 134 -8.90 -13.04 -10.22
C ASN A 134 -7.98 -14.21 -9.84
N ALA A 135 -7.97 -15.25 -10.65
CA ALA A 135 -7.04 -16.37 -10.52
C ALA A 135 -5.65 -16.07 -11.08
N ASP A 136 -5.42 -14.83 -11.53
CA ASP A 136 -4.17 -14.41 -12.14
C ASP A 136 -3.01 -14.46 -11.15
N THR A 137 -1.89 -15.04 -11.57
CA THR A 137 -0.64 -15.13 -10.81
C THR A 137 0.15 -13.82 -10.80
N THR A 138 -0.36 -12.79 -11.47
CA THR A 138 0.23 -11.45 -11.52
C THR A 138 -0.29 -10.50 -10.45
N GLU A 139 -1.36 -10.88 -9.73
CA GLU A 139 -1.98 -10.06 -8.69
C GLU A 139 -2.11 -10.82 -7.37
N SER A 140 -1.89 -10.14 -6.27
CA SER A 140 -2.10 -10.62 -4.90
C SER A 140 -3.01 -9.69 -4.13
N SER A 141 -3.95 -10.22 -3.37
CA SER A 141 -4.83 -9.42 -2.52
C SER A 141 -4.04 -8.87 -1.32
N TRP A 142 -3.98 -7.56 -1.21
CA TRP A 142 -3.29 -6.88 -0.12
C TRP A 142 -4.23 -6.55 1.03
N LEU A 143 -5.43 -6.08 0.71
CA LEU A 143 -6.45 -5.70 1.67
C LEU A 143 -7.84 -5.95 1.07
N ILE A 144 -8.75 -6.46 1.90
CA ILE A 144 -10.17 -6.53 1.61
C ILE A 144 -10.98 -5.94 2.75
N HIS A 145 -11.93 -5.06 2.41
CA HIS A 145 -12.89 -4.49 3.34
C HIS A 145 -14.29 -4.66 2.76
N SER A 146 -15.27 -4.98 3.59
CA SER A 146 -16.67 -5.07 3.17
C SER A 146 -17.53 -4.04 3.88
N GLY A 147 -18.66 -3.72 3.27
CA GLY A 147 -19.64 -2.81 3.81
C GLY A 147 -20.92 -2.80 2.99
N SER A 148 -21.78 -1.82 3.22
CA SER A 148 -23.00 -1.61 2.45
C SER A 148 -23.36 -0.13 2.32
N ILE A 149 -24.00 0.22 1.20
CA ILE A 149 -24.70 1.49 1.01
C ILE A 149 -26.19 1.19 1.09
N VAL A 150 -26.81 1.61 2.18
CA VAL A 150 -28.26 1.37 2.44
C VAL A 150 -28.64 -0.11 2.23
N GLY A 151 -27.78 -1.03 2.73
CA GLY A 151 -27.97 -2.48 2.62
C GLY A 151 -27.47 -3.11 1.32
N ASN A 152 -27.09 -2.35 0.29
CA ASN A 152 -26.46 -2.88 -0.93
C ASN A 152 -24.96 -3.08 -0.69
N PRO A 153 -24.41 -4.29 -0.86
CA PRO A 153 -23.04 -4.58 -0.47
C PRO A 153 -22.00 -3.97 -1.39
N PHE A 154 -20.88 -3.59 -0.78
CA PHE A 154 -19.67 -3.21 -1.48
C PHE A 154 -18.44 -3.90 -0.89
N LEU A 155 -17.37 -3.93 -1.68
CA LEU A 155 -16.04 -4.40 -1.30
C LEU A 155 -14.99 -3.39 -1.72
N PHE A 156 -14.14 -2.96 -0.80
CA PHE A 156 -12.87 -2.34 -1.12
C PHE A 156 -11.82 -3.42 -1.27
N LEU A 157 -11.21 -3.48 -2.45
CA LEU A 157 -10.16 -4.43 -2.79
C LEU A 157 -8.89 -3.66 -3.12
N ARG A 158 -7.83 -3.89 -2.34
CA ARG A 158 -6.50 -3.43 -2.68
C ARG A 158 -5.66 -4.62 -3.09
N THR A 159 -5.18 -4.60 -4.31
CA THR A 159 -4.34 -5.64 -4.87
C THR A 159 -2.92 -5.11 -5.07
N PHE A 160 -1.96 -6.00 -4.92
CA PHE A 160 -0.58 -5.77 -5.31
C PHE A 160 -0.35 -6.50 -6.61
N SER A 161 -0.11 -5.77 -7.68
CA SER A 161 0.01 -6.30 -9.04
C SER A 161 1.43 -6.19 -9.58
N ARG A 162 1.74 -7.09 -10.49
CA ARG A 162 2.98 -7.12 -11.26
C ARG A 162 2.65 -7.07 -12.74
N GLU A 163 3.21 -6.09 -13.41
CA GLU A 163 3.14 -5.93 -14.87
C GLU A 163 4.54 -6.05 -15.46
N MET A 164 4.65 -6.74 -16.59
CA MET A 164 5.90 -6.75 -17.36
C MET A 164 5.86 -5.63 -18.39
N TYR A 165 6.89 -4.80 -18.40
CA TYR A 165 7.05 -3.73 -19.36
C TYR A 165 8.42 -3.81 -20.02
N ASP A 166 8.54 -3.22 -21.19
CA ASP A 166 9.80 -3.16 -21.91
C ASP A 166 10.65 -1.99 -21.38
N GLU A 167 11.73 -2.31 -20.67
CA GLU A 167 12.69 -1.36 -20.17
C GLU A 167 13.84 -1.17 -21.17
N THR A 168 14.19 0.09 -21.44
CA THR A 168 15.29 0.42 -22.36
C THR A 168 16.55 0.74 -21.56
N TYR A 169 17.58 -0.08 -21.77
CA TYR A 169 18.89 0.07 -21.18
C TYR A 169 19.82 0.80 -22.15
N HIS A 170 20.70 1.62 -21.60
CA HIS A 170 21.59 2.49 -22.37
C HIS A 170 23.05 2.11 -22.12
N GLY A 171 23.83 2.01 -23.18
CA GLY A 171 25.28 1.81 -23.14
C GLY A 171 26.02 2.95 -23.85
N TYR A 172 27.18 3.26 -23.36
CA TYR A 172 28.03 4.33 -23.91
C TYR A 172 29.46 3.84 -24.08
N LEU A 173 30.07 4.21 -25.21
CA LEU A 173 31.48 3.96 -25.48
C LEU A 173 32.12 5.22 -26.06
N THR A 174 33.12 5.78 -25.39
CA THR A 174 33.86 6.92 -25.92
C THR A 174 35.06 6.41 -26.71
N ILE A 175 35.14 6.81 -27.98
CA ILE A 175 36.23 6.51 -28.90
C ILE A 175 37.05 7.76 -29.14
N HIS A 176 38.33 7.57 -29.37
CA HIS A 176 39.25 8.64 -29.69
C HIS A 176 40.04 8.27 -30.95
N TRP A 177 40.22 9.23 -31.86
CA TRP A 177 41.01 9.02 -33.04
C TRP A 177 41.71 10.33 -33.44
N GLU A 178 42.73 10.20 -34.29
CA GLU A 178 43.49 11.32 -34.79
C GLU A 178 43.32 11.43 -36.30
N THR A 179 43.25 12.65 -36.80
CA THR A 179 43.32 12.95 -38.24
C THR A 179 44.50 13.87 -38.52
N TYR A 180 45.16 13.62 -39.63
CA TYR A 180 46.31 14.41 -40.04
C TYR A 180 45.89 15.35 -41.16
N SER A 181 46.17 16.64 -41.00
CA SER A 181 45.95 17.68 -42.02
C SER A 181 47.24 18.44 -42.25
N THR A 182 47.38 19.06 -43.41
CA THR A 182 48.55 19.90 -43.71
C THR A 182 48.11 21.36 -43.63
N ASP A 183 48.87 22.19 -42.90
CA ASP A 183 48.61 23.62 -42.80
C ASP A 183 49.04 24.35 -44.06
N SER A 184 48.80 25.68 -44.14
CA SER A 184 49.19 26.53 -45.26
C SER A 184 50.70 26.61 -45.48
N ASP A 185 51.52 26.28 -44.47
CA ASP A 185 52.95 26.32 -44.46
C ASP A 185 53.61 24.96 -44.77
N GLY A 186 52.76 23.92 -45.04
CA GLY A 186 53.22 22.58 -45.39
C GLY A 186 53.49 21.67 -44.18
N ASN A 187 53.23 22.12 -42.95
CA ASN A 187 53.46 21.31 -41.76
C ASN A 187 52.25 20.36 -41.49
N THR A 188 52.53 19.17 -40.98
CA THR A 188 51.50 18.22 -40.57
C THR A 188 50.92 18.65 -39.24
N VAL A 189 49.60 18.90 -39.22
CA VAL A 189 48.79 19.17 -38.00
C VAL A 189 48.04 17.94 -37.62
N VAL A 190 48.17 17.50 -36.37
CA VAL A 190 47.42 16.38 -35.80
C VAL A 190 46.16 16.93 -35.12
N ASN A 191 45.00 16.50 -35.58
CA ASN A 191 43.72 16.85 -34.97
C ASN A 191 43.22 15.66 -34.17
N HIS A 192 43.02 15.87 -32.86
CA HIS A 192 42.46 14.86 -31.96
C HIS A 192 40.94 14.98 -31.95
N HIS A 193 40.26 13.86 -32.15
CA HIS A 193 38.82 13.76 -32.14
C HIS A 193 38.36 12.80 -31.04
N SER A 194 37.21 13.07 -30.49
CA SER A 194 36.53 12.11 -29.58
C SER A 194 35.03 12.09 -29.86
N GLN A 195 34.45 10.93 -29.73
CA GLN A 195 33.00 10.73 -29.89
C GLN A 195 32.52 9.70 -28.87
N THR A 196 31.37 9.98 -28.23
CA THR A 196 30.70 9.00 -27.42
C THR A 196 29.61 8.33 -28.26
N LEU A 197 29.79 7.05 -28.50
CA LEU A 197 28.77 6.19 -29.13
C LEU A 197 27.73 5.79 -28.10
N HIS A 198 26.48 5.78 -28.50
CA HIS A 198 25.35 5.42 -27.65
C HIS A 198 24.54 4.28 -28.29
N ALA A 199 24.35 3.21 -27.56
CA ALA A 199 23.53 2.07 -27.98
C ALA A 199 22.45 1.76 -26.94
N THR A 200 21.39 1.11 -27.36
CA THR A 200 20.27 0.72 -26.50
C THR A 200 19.91 -0.75 -26.70
N VAL A 201 19.47 -1.38 -25.62
CA VAL A 201 18.86 -2.71 -25.61
C VAL A 201 17.55 -2.62 -24.85
N THR A 202 16.50 -3.19 -25.41
CA THR A 202 15.18 -3.28 -24.74
C THR A 202 14.96 -4.69 -24.25
N ALA A 203 14.61 -4.82 -22.95
CA ALA A 203 14.32 -6.10 -22.34
C ALA A 203 13.14 -5.99 -21.35
N PRO A 204 12.37 -7.08 -21.16
CA PRO A 204 11.23 -7.07 -20.25
C PRO A 204 11.67 -6.96 -18.79
N ALA A 205 11.07 -6.02 -18.03
CA ALA A 205 11.29 -5.82 -16.60
C ALA A 205 9.97 -5.82 -15.83
N PRO A 206 9.94 -6.32 -14.58
CA PRO A 206 8.72 -6.32 -13.76
C PRO A 206 8.54 -4.97 -13.07
N ARG A 207 7.36 -4.36 -13.24
CA ARG A 207 6.88 -3.22 -12.47
C ARG A 207 5.81 -3.67 -11.49
N TYR A 208 5.86 -3.14 -10.26
CA TYR A 208 4.97 -3.50 -9.18
C TYR A 208 4.20 -2.28 -8.70
N GLU A 209 2.88 -2.41 -8.69
CA GLU A 209 1.99 -1.33 -8.28
C GLU A 209 0.89 -1.85 -7.35
N TYR A 210 0.41 -0.96 -6.46
CA TYR A 210 -0.80 -1.23 -5.71
C TYR A 210 -1.99 -0.67 -6.49
N TYR A 211 -3.04 -1.45 -6.56
CA TYR A 211 -4.26 -1.07 -7.24
C TYR A 211 -5.46 -1.21 -6.30
N THR A 212 -6.16 -0.10 -6.05
CA THR A 212 -7.35 -0.09 -5.20
C THR A 212 -8.58 0.06 -6.07
N LYS A 213 -9.59 -0.78 -5.84
CA LYS A 213 -10.89 -0.72 -6.50
C LYS A 213 -12.02 -0.91 -5.50
N LEU A 214 -13.08 -0.17 -5.67
CA LEU A 214 -14.35 -0.34 -5.01
C LEU A 214 -15.29 -1.13 -5.92
N VAL A 215 -15.77 -2.27 -5.44
CA VAL A 215 -16.78 -3.10 -6.12
C VAL A 215 -18.09 -2.94 -5.38
N TYR A 216 -19.10 -2.37 -6.04
CA TYR A 216 -20.43 -2.16 -5.49
C TYR A 216 -21.46 -2.89 -6.33
N VAL A 217 -22.43 -3.54 -5.71
CA VAL A 217 -23.49 -4.24 -6.44
C VAL A 217 -24.86 -3.71 -6.10
N ASN A 218 -25.68 -3.56 -7.14
CA ASN A 218 -27.04 -3.06 -7.03
C ASN A 218 -27.90 -3.60 -8.17
N ASP A 219 -29.22 -3.69 -7.95
CA ASP A 219 -30.17 -4.17 -8.96
C ASP A 219 -30.68 -3.07 -9.90
N ALA A 220 -30.22 -1.81 -9.74
CA ALA A 220 -30.59 -0.72 -10.64
C ALA A 220 -29.89 -0.87 -12.00
N ALA A 221 -30.66 -0.71 -13.08
CA ALA A 221 -30.20 -0.85 -14.45
C ALA A 221 -29.44 -2.19 -14.70
N PRO A 222 -30.11 -3.34 -14.54
CA PRO A 222 -29.47 -4.67 -14.50
C PRO A 222 -28.88 -5.10 -15.86
N ASP A 223 -29.37 -4.55 -16.97
CA ASP A 223 -28.91 -4.89 -18.32
C ASP A 223 -27.96 -3.85 -18.92
N LEU A 224 -27.53 -2.85 -18.10
CA LEU A 224 -26.65 -1.78 -18.54
C LEU A 224 -25.19 -2.12 -18.27
N SER A 225 -24.36 -1.96 -19.30
CA SER A 225 -22.91 -1.96 -19.17
C SER A 225 -22.33 -0.72 -19.85
N PHE A 226 -21.31 -0.14 -19.24
CA PHE A 226 -20.54 0.97 -19.78
C PHE A 226 -19.18 1.07 -19.07
N SER A 227 -18.25 1.77 -19.69
CA SER A 227 -17.02 2.22 -19.07
C SER A 227 -16.84 3.73 -19.18
N ARG A 228 -16.18 4.29 -18.20
CA ARG A 228 -15.85 5.71 -18.10
C ARG A 228 -14.39 5.88 -17.69
N GLU A 229 -13.71 6.78 -18.36
CA GLU A 229 -12.36 7.24 -18.02
C GLU A 229 -12.37 8.71 -17.61
N PRO A 230 -11.43 9.18 -16.77
CA PRO A 230 -11.31 10.58 -16.41
C PRO A 230 -11.14 11.49 -17.62
N SER A 231 -11.97 12.52 -17.73
CA SER A 231 -11.88 13.53 -18.79
C SER A 231 -10.83 14.60 -18.51
N GLY A 232 -10.44 14.76 -17.23
CA GLY A 232 -9.54 15.82 -16.76
C GLY A 232 -10.20 17.20 -16.70
N ALA A 233 -11.53 17.25 -16.61
CA ALA A 233 -12.31 18.50 -16.58
C ALA A 233 -11.97 19.38 -15.37
N ASP A 234 -11.56 18.79 -14.25
CA ASP A 234 -11.08 19.45 -13.03
C ASP A 234 -9.88 20.39 -13.26
N LYS A 235 -9.09 20.11 -14.30
CA LYS A 235 -7.86 20.86 -14.65
C LYS A 235 -8.06 21.83 -15.81
N MET A 236 -9.25 21.87 -16.40
CA MET A 236 -9.56 22.69 -17.55
C MET A 236 -10.06 24.08 -17.12
N SER A 237 -9.58 25.12 -17.80
CA SER A 237 -10.21 26.44 -17.71
C SER A 237 -11.58 26.43 -18.40
N GLU A 238 -12.46 27.35 -18.04
CA GLU A 238 -13.82 27.46 -18.65
C GLU A 238 -13.79 27.44 -20.20
N LYS A 239 -12.85 28.19 -20.80
CA LYS A 239 -12.68 28.20 -22.26
C LYS A 239 -12.21 26.85 -22.84
N GLN A 240 -11.42 26.11 -22.11
CA GLN A 240 -10.99 24.76 -22.52
C GLN A 240 -12.15 23.79 -22.40
N LEU A 241 -12.91 23.88 -21.31
CA LEU A 241 -14.09 23.08 -21.06
C LEU A 241 -15.15 23.27 -22.15
N GLU A 242 -15.49 24.53 -22.50
CA GLU A 242 -16.42 24.82 -23.59
C GLU A 242 -15.96 24.25 -24.94
N ARG A 243 -14.66 24.31 -25.24
CA ARG A 243 -14.10 23.72 -26.47
C ARG A 243 -14.20 22.20 -26.47
N GLU A 244 -13.91 21.60 -25.34
CA GLU A 244 -14.00 20.14 -25.17
C GLU A 244 -15.44 19.66 -25.32
N ILE A 245 -16.40 20.31 -24.65
CA ILE A 245 -17.83 20.00 -24.78
C ILE A 245 -18.27 20.15 -26.24
N LYS A 246 -17.85 21.22 -26.92
CA LYS A 246 -18.21 21.42 -28.34
C LYS A 246 -17.60 20.36 -29.26
N ARG A 247 -16.38 19.92 -28.98
CA ARG A 247 -15.69 18.85 -29.72
C ARG A 247 -16.40 17.52 -29.50
N GLY A 248 -16.56 17.13 -28.25
CA GLY A 248 -17.18 15.87 -27.86
C GLY A 248 -18.63 15.76 -28.31
N THR A 249 -19.41 16.87 -28.29
CA THR A 249 -20.78 16.88 -28.84
C THR A 249 -20.80 16.49 -30.33
N LYS A 250 -19.82 16.95 -31.11
CA LYS A 250 -19.74 16.55 -32.53
C LYS A 250 -19.37 15.07 -32.70
N GLU A 251 -18.50 14.56 -31.83
CA GLU A 251 -18.14 13.12 -31.83
C GLU A 251 -19.33 12.25 -31.46
N ILE A 252 -20.15 12.67 -30.49
CA ILE A 252 -21.38 12.01 -30.08
C ILE A 252 -22.39 12.02 -31.26
N GLN A 253 -22.61 13.16 -31.90
CA GLN A 253 -23.50 13.28 -33.07
C GLN A 253 -23.04 12.36 -34.23
N LYS A 254 -21.72 12.29 -34.47
CA LYS A 254 -21.18 11.40 -35.48
C LYS A 254 -21.45 9.93 -35.12
N LYS A 255 -21.25 9.55 -33.86
CA LYS A 255 -21.54 8.21 -33.36
C LYS A 255 -23.02 7.86 -33.43
N GLU A 256 -23.93 8.79 -33.16
CA GLU A 256 -25.38 8.61 -33.34
C GLU A 256 -25.73 8.27 -34.79
N VAL A 257 -25.13 8.96 -35.76
CA VAL A 257 -25.33 8.69 -37.17
C VAL A 257 -24.76 7.33 -37.59
N GLU A 258 -23.57 6.97 -37.09
CA GLU A 258 -22.91 5.73 -37.40
C GLU A 258 -23.57 4.50 -36.76
N SER A 259 -24.08 4.64 -35.52
CA SER A 259 -24.66 3.55 -34.74
C SER A 259 -26.16 3.35 -34.97
N GLY A 260 -26.83 4.27 -35.68
CA GLY A 260 -28.25 4.25 -35.93
C GLY A 260 -29.07 4.30 -34.62
N LEU A 261 -30.00 3.34 -34.44
CA LEU A 261 -30.88 3.32 -33.26
C LEU A 261 -30.21 2.77 -31.98
N ASN A 262 -28.98 2.28 -32.08
CA ASN A 262 -28.32 1.60 -30.96
C ASN A 262 -27.65 2.56 -29.97
N PHE A 263 -27.37 3.78 -30.40
CA PHE A 263 -26.79 4.81 -29.54
C PHE A 263 -27.48 6.14 -29.78
N THR A 264 -27.84 6.83 -28.70
CA THR A 264 -28.45 8.17 -28.74
C THR A 264 -27.85 9.06 -27.65
N GLY A 265 -27.32 10.21 -27.99
CA GLY A 265 -26.77 11.17 -27.04
C GLY A 265 -27.77 11.64 -26.00
N MET A 266 -27.27 12.04 -24.85
CA MET A 266 -28.09 12.64 -23.79
C MET A 266 -28.46 14.06 -24.17
N THR A 267 -29.62 14.56 -23.67
CA THR A 267 -30.02 15.95 -23.85
C THR A 267 -29.02 16.90 -23.18
N ASN A 268 -28.40 16.48 -22.08
CA ASN A 268 -27.31 17.23 -21.44
C ASN A 268 -25.98 16.87 -22.08
N ASN A 269 -25.57 17.60 -23.08
CA ASN A 269 -24.32 17.39 -23.81
C ASN A 269 -23.08 17.53 -22.91
N GLU A 270 -23.13 18.43 -21.92
CA GLU A 270 -22.03 18.60 -20.97
C GLU A 270 -21.79 17.32 -20.18
N PHE A 271 -22.84 16.71 -19.63
CA PHE A 271 -22.74 15.45 -18.92
C PHE A 271 -22.25 14.33 -19.84
N ASP A 272 -22.84 14.21 -21.03
CA ASP A 272 -22.52 13.10 -21.94
C ASP A 272 -21.04 13.13 -22.39
N VAL A 273 -20.51 14.32 -22.65
CA VAL A 273 -19.11 14.53 -23.04
C VAL A 273 -18.15 14.30 -21.85
N LEU A 274 -18.40 14.92 -20.70
CA LEU A 274 -17.48 14.89 -19.58
C LEU A 274 -17.54 13.56 -18.81
N PHE A 275 -18.70 12.92 -18.77
CA PHE A 275 -18.82 11.58 -18.21
C PHE A 275 -18.22 10.52 -19.15
N GLY A 276 -18.40 10.67 -20.47
CA GLY A 276 -17.66 9.95 -21.49
C GLY A 276 -18.02 8.46 -21.68
N ALA A 277 -19.14 7.98 -21.11
CA ALA A 277 -19.60 6.59 -21.25
C ALA A 277 -20.22 6.34 -22.66
N LEU A 278 -19.37 6.37 -23.67
CA LEU A 278 -19.81 6.24 -25.07
C LEU A 278 -20.00 4.78 -25.51
N ASP A 279 -19.51 3.82 -24.74
CA ASP A 279 -19.61 2.38 -24.96
C ASP A 279 -20.88 1.74 -24.35
N ARG A 280 -21.77 2.56 -23.79
CA ARG A 280 -23.01 2.08 -23.15
C ARG A 280 -23.86 1.25 -24.10
N ASP A 281 -24.35 0.11 -23.60
CA ASP A 281 -25.08 -0.90 -24.38
C ASP A 281 -26.62 -0.81 -24.24
N ASN A 282 -27.12 -0.03 -23.26
CA ASN A 282 -28.56 0.12 -23.00
C ASN A 282 -28.94 1.58 -22.70
N GLU A 283 -29.35 2.31 -23.75
CA GLU A 283 -29.71 3.72 -23.66
C GLU A 283 -30.87 4.02 -22.70
N LYS A 284 -31.88 3.14 -22.66
CA LYS A 284 -33.05 3.34 -21.77
C LYS A 284 -32.63 3.25 -20.31
N GLN A 285 -31.86 2.23 -19.97
CA GLN A 285 -31.39 2.04 -18.60
C GLN A 285 -30.32 3.06 -18.21
N PHE A 286 -29.51 3.54 -19.15
CA PHE A 286 -28.57 4.62 -18.92
C PHE A 286 -29.28 5.92 -18.53
N ARG A 287 -30.34 6.29 -19.25
CA ARG A 287 -31.18 7.48 -18.93
C ARG A 287 -31.93 7.33 -17.60
N LEU A 288 -32.37 6.10 -17.27
CA LEU A 288 -33.02 5.79 -16.00
C LEU A 288 -32.04 5.97 -14.83
N LEU A 289 -30.80 5.49 -14.99
CA LEU A 289 -29.75 5.56 -13.97
C LEU A 289 -29.27 7.01 -13.75
N PHE A 290 -28.99 7.72 -14.86
CA PHE A 290 -28.50 9.08 -14.83
C PHE A 290 -29.63 10.10 -15.00
N THR A 291 -30.46 10.20 -13.96
CA THR A 291 -31.50 11.27 -13.85
C THR A 291 -30.86 12.66 -13.87
N PRO A 292 -31.62 13.73 -14.12
CA PRO A 292 -31.07 15.12 -14.10
C PRO A 292 -30.32 15.45 -12.80
N LEU A 293 -30.79 14.92 -11.66
CA LEU A 293 -30.10 15.10 -10.38
C LEU A 293 -28.78 14.36 -10.33
N ALA A 294 -28.74 13.10 -10.79
CA ALA A 294 -27.50 12.32 -10.87
C ALA A 294 -26.48 13.00 -11.79
N GLN A 295 -26.92 13.49 -12.96
CA GLN A 295 -26.06 14.21 -13.89
C GLN A 295 -25.47 15.48 -13.25
N LYS A 296 -26.29 16.25 -12.54
CA LYS A 296 -25.83 17.44 -11.82
C LYS A 296 -24.79 17.12 -10.78
N ASN A 297 -25.07 16.14 -9.91
CA ASN A 297 -24.15 15.73 -8.82
C ASN A 297 -22.81 15.23 -9.38
N ILE A 298 -22.84 14.42 -10.44
CA ILE A 298 -21.64 13.90 -11.08
C ILE A 298 -20.84 15.01 -11.77
N LEU A 299 -21.50 15.96 -12.43
CA LEU A 299 -20.82 17.11 -13.03
C LEU A 299 -20.15 18.00 -11.97
N GLU A 300 -20.79 18.20 -10.83
CA GLU A 300 -20.21 18.93 -9.70
C GLU A 300 -18.96 18.22 -9.18
N LEU A 301 -18.98 16.87 -9.09
CA LEU A 301 -17.84 16.07 -8.70
C LEU A 301 -16.69 16.15 -9.73
N ILE A 302 -16.99 15.96 -11.02
CA ILE A 302 -16.01 15.95 -12.11
C ILE A 302 -15.33 17.31 -12.29
N LYS A 303 -16.07 18.40 -12.14
CA LYS A 303 -15.55 19.77 -12.34
C LYS A 303 -14.91 20.36 -11.09
N SER A 304 -14.93 19.67 -9.96
CA SER A 304 -14.40 20.19 -8.71
C SER A 304 -12.86 20.27 -8.74
N ASP A 305 -12.33 21.46 -8.51
CA ASP A 305 -10.90 21.72 -8.33
C ASP A 305 -10.44 21.65 -6.86
N LYS A 306 -11.39 21.49 -5.91
CA LYS A 306 -11.12 21.60 -4.47
C LYS A 306 -10.61 20.31 -3.81
N TYR A 307 -10.85 19.17 -4.48
CA TYR A 307 -10.57 17.85 -3.94
C TYR A 307 -9.78 17.01 -4.95
N TYR A 308 -10.21 15.77 -5.19
CA TYR A 308 -9.55 14.89 -6.16
C TYR A 308 -10.03 15.12 -7.60
N GLY A 309 -11.17 15.81 -7.77
CA GLY A 309 -11.69 16.15 -9.08
C GLY A 309 -12.09 14.95 -9.91
N ASP A 310 -11.68 14.99 -11.17
CA ASP A 310 -11.98 13.97 -12.16
C ASP A 310 -10.87 12.92 -12.22
N ASP A 311 -10.68 12.16 -11.15
CA ASP A 311 -9.60 11.17 -11.05
C ASP A 311 -10.06 9.71 -11.04
N PHE A 312 -11.36 9.44 -11.20
CA PHE A 312 -11.93 8.10 -11.07
C PHE A 312 -12.32 7.46 -12.41
N TYR A 313 -12.04 6.17 -12.53
CA TYR A 313 -12.57 5.27 -13.55
C TYR A 313 -13.84 4.62 -13.02
N TYR A 314 -14.83 4.45 -13.90
CA TYR A 314 -16.08 3.78 -13.52
C TYR A 314 -16.47 2.77 -14.59
N THR A 315 -16.50 1.50 -14.20
CA THR A 315 -16.98 0.42 -15.05
C THR A 315 -18.24 -0.19 -14.45
N LYS A 316 -19.32 -0.20 -15.23
CA LYS A 316 -20.53 -0.92 -14.88
C LYS A 316 -20.66 -2.14 -15.80
N LYS A 317 -20.84 -3.32 -15.20
CA LYS A 317 -21.16 -4.56 -15.92
C LYS A 317 -22.42 -5.14 -15.28
N ARG A 318 -23.56 -4.85 -15.88
CA ARG A 318 -24.88 -5.21 -15.34
C ARG A 318 -25.06 -4.71 -13.90
N GLY A 319 -25.26 -5.61 -12.93
CA GLY A 319 -25.43 -5.25 -11.51
C GLY A 319 -24.14 -4.92 -10.75
N ILE A 320 -22.96 -5.09 -11.37
CA ILE A 320 -21.67 -4.81 -10.75
C ILE A 320 -21.18 -3.44 -11.19
N ASN A 321 -20.79 -2.61 -10.23
CA ASN A 321 -20.20 -1.30 -10.42
C ASN A 321 -18.79 -1.31 -9.83
N ILE A 322 -17.79 -0.92 -10.60
CA ILE A 322 -16.38 -0.87 -10.18
C ILE A 322 -15.90 0.56 -10.33
N ILE A 323 -15.45 1.14 -9.21
CA ILE A 323 -14.79 2.43 -9.17
C ILE A 323 -13.31 2.21 -8.88
N ALA A 324 -12.45 2.90 -9.60
CA ALA A 324 -11.01 2.90 -9.36
C ALA A 324 -10.48 4.32 -9.50
N SER A 325 -10.05 4.92 -8.39
CA SER A 325 -9.60 6.31 -8.35
C SER A 325 -8.08 6.39 -8.24
N LYS A 326 -7.49 7.43 -8.81
CA LYS A 326 -6.03 7.63 -8.73
C LYS A 326 -5.58 7.95 -7.31
N HIS A 327 -6.37 8.72 -6.55
CA HIS A 327 -6.07 9.03 -5.16
C HIS A 327 -6.05 7.79 -4.27
N ALA A 328 -6.97 6.84 -4.48
CA ALA A 328 -7.05 5.60 -3.71
C ALA A 328 -5.79 4.72 -3.84
N GLN A 329 -5.01 4.87 -4.92
CA GLN A 329 -3.75 4.14 -5.09
C GLN A 329 -2.69 4.57 -4.08
N GLN A 330 -2.74 5.82 -3.63
CA GLN A 330 -1.75 6.42 -2.73
C GLN A 330 -2.19 6.34 -1.26
N THR A 331 -3.48 6.19 -1.00
CA THR A 331 -4.03 6.16 0.36
C THR A 331 -3.71 4.83 1.05
N ASP A 332 -3.20 4.92 2.27
CA ASP A 332 -3.06 3.76 3.15
C ASP A 332 -4.42 3.41 3.77
N LEU A 333 -5.09 2.39 3.22
CA LEU A 333 -6.37 1.89 3.72
C LEU A 333 -6.20 0.93 4.90
N PHE A 334 -4.98 0.63 5.31
CA PHE A 334 -4.70 -0.27 6.43
C PHE A 334 -4.59 0.51 7.73
N ALA A 335 -5.69 0.56 8.47
CA ALA A 335 -5.79 1.26 9.75
C ALA A 335 -5.12 0.49 10.90
N SER A 336 -3.79 0.29 10.84
CA SER A 336 -3.07 -0.36 11.93
C SER A 336 -2.99 0.54 13.17
N PRO A 337 -3.45 0.09 14.35
CA PRO A 337 -3.33 0.86 15.59
C PRO A 337 -1.89 1.17 15.97
N TYR A 338 -0.93 0.33 15.56
CA TYR A 338 0.50 0.54 15.82
C TYR A 338 1.09 1.79 15.15
N ARG A 339 0.42 2.34 14.14
CA ARG A 339 0.78 3.60 13.50
C ARG A 339 0.86 4.75 14.51
N PHE A 340 0.00 4.73 15.51
CA PHE A 340 -0.11 5.78 16.53
C PHE A 340 0.79 5.56 17.76
N ASN A 341 1.60 4.51 17.80
CA ASN A 341 2.51 4.18 18.90
C ASN A 341 3.78 5.07 18.93
N THR A 342 3.59 6.37 19.00
CA THR A 342 4.68 7.36 19.17
C THR A 342 4.84 7.72 20.64
N TYR A 343 6.05 8.17 21.04
CA TYR A 343 6.34 8.63 22.40
C TYR A 343 6.04 10.11 22.64
N SER A 344 5.54 10.82 21.64
CA SER A 344 5.15 12.23 21.73
C SER A 344 3.64 12.36 21.52
N PHE A 345 2.95 12.97 22.50
CA PHE A 345 1.51 13.21 22.40
C PHE A 345 1.13 14.12 21.22
N ASP A 346 1.92 15.18 20.97
CA ASP A 346 1.64 16.11 19.87
C ASP A 346 1.84 15.44 18.51
N ALA A 347 2.89 14.62 18.37
CA ALA A 347 3.12 13.84 17.17
C ALA A 347 2.00 12.80 16.96
N LEU A 348 1.56 12.12 18.01
CA LEU A 348 0.44 11.19 17.98
C LEU A 348 -0.85 11.87 17.52
N ARG A 349 -1.19 13.01 18.15
CA ARG A 349 -2.40 13.78 17.81
C ARG A 349 -2.40 14.24 16.35
N LYS A 350 -1.25 14.71 15.88
CA LYS A 350 -1.08 15.14 14.50
C LYS A 350 -1.27 13.97 13.55
N GLU A 351 -0.53 12.88 13.74
CA GLU A 351 -0.60 11.68 12.91
C GLU A 351 -2.01 11.09 12.88
N PHE A 352 -2.69 11.06 14.03
CA PHE A 352 -4.08 10.60 14.11
C PHE A 352 -5.02 11.46 13.27
N ASN A 353 -4.94 12.77 13.40
CA ASN A 353 -5.80 13.68 12.64
C ASN A 353 -5.50 13.60 11.15
N ASP A 354 -4.22 13.67 10.77
CA ASP A 354 -3.81 13.65 9.36
C ASP A 354 -4.25 12.35 8.68
N TYR A 355 -4.00 11.20 9.32
CA TYR A 355 -4.40 9.91 8.78
C TYR A 355 -5.92 9.77 8.64
N ASN A 356 -6.69 10.08 9.70
CA ASN A 356 -8.14 9.92 9.63
C ASN A 356 -8.79 10.89 8.64
N CYS A 357 -8.29 12.12 8.53
CA CYS A 357 -8.76 13.06 7.52
C CYS A 357 -8.48 12.57 6.10
N GLU A 358 -7.28 12.05 5.85
CA GLU A 358 -6.92 11.51 4.54
C GLU A 358 -7.73 10.24 4.21
N PHE A 359 -7.85 9.33 5.16
CA PHE A 359 -8.65 8.11 5.01
C PHE A 359 -10.11 8.45 4.71
N PHE A 360 -10.74 9.29 5.54
CA PHE A 360 -12.11 9.72 5.32
C PHE A 360 -12.31 10.35 3.94
N LYS A 361 -11.44 11.29 3.59
CA LYS A 361 -11.51 11.99 2.31
C LYS A 361 -11.38 11.03 1.13
N SER A 362 -10.39 10.12 1.17
CA SER A 362 -10.16 9.15 0.10
C SER A 362 -11.36 8.20 -0.06
N VAL A 363 -11.79 7.57 1.01
CA VAL A 363 -12.91 6.60 0.97
C VAL A 363 -14.23 7.28 0.57
N TYR A 364 -14.49 8.49 1.07
CA TYR A 364 -15.69 9.23 0.70
C TYR A 364 -15.71 9.54 -0.81
N PHE A 365 -14.59 10.00 -1.37
CA PHE A 365 -14.53 10.34 -2.80
C PHE A 365 -14.50 9.11 -3.71
N ASP A 366 -14.07 7.94 -3.23
CA ASP A 366 -14.28 6.67 -3.93
C ASP A 366 -15.78 6.28 -3.98
N LEU A 367 -16.53 6.57 -2.92
CA LEU A 367 -17.97 6.30 -2.85
C LEU A 367 -18.81 7.39 -3.52
N ALA A 368 -18.29 8.60 -3.66
CA ALA A 368 -19.04 9.77 -4.18
C ALA A 368 -19.66 9.55 -5.56
N PRO A 369 -19.02 8.90 -6.55
CA PRO A 369 -19.66 8.59 -7.83
C PRO A 369 -20.93 7.74 -7.68
N LEU A 370 -20.94 6.80 -6.75
CA LEU A 370 -22.08 5.94 -6.46
C LEU A 370 -23.17 6.71 -5.69
N LEU A 371 -22.77 7.48 -4.67
CA LEU A 371 -23.67 8.30 -3.87
C LEU A 371 -24.31 9.44 -4.69
N SER A 372 -23.70 9.83 -5.80
CA SER A 372 -24.26 10.82 -6.74
C SER A 372 -25.49 10.30 -7.51
N ILE A 373 -25.74 8.98 -7.48
CA ILE A 373 -26.83 8.33 -8.22
C ILE A 373 -27.95 7.94 -7.25
N PRO A 374 -29.10 8.64 -7.23
CA PRO A 374 -30.17 8.37 -6.26
C PRO A 374 -30.73 6.95 -6.31
N LEU A 375 -30.72 6.30 -7.47
CA LEU A 375 -31.17 4.91 -7.62
C LEU A 375 -30.31 3.92 -6.84
N PHE A 376 -29.06 4.24 -6.55
CA PHE A 376 -28.17 3.38 -5.75
C PHE A 376 -28.40 3.53 -4.25
N GLN A 377 -29.17 4.52 -3.83
CA GLN A 377 -29.52 4.75 -2.43
C GLN A 377 -30.85 4.07 -2.02
N GLN A 378 -31.40 3.20 -2.86
CA GLN A 378 -32.58 2.43 -2.51
C GLN A 378 -32.23 1.37 -1.46
N TYR A 379 -33.02 1.35 -0.39
CA TYR A 379 -32.84 0.39 0.71
C TYR A 379 -33.00 -1.05 0.22
N LYS A 380 -32.07 -1.90 0.67
CA LYS A 380 -32.12 -3.34 0.45
C LYS A 380 -32.07 -4.06 1.80
N PRO A 381 -33.10 -4.89 2.11
CA PRO A 381 -33.09 -5.69 3.33
C PRO A 381 -31.90 -6.64 3.37
N THR A 382 -31.22 -6.69 4.51
CA THR A 382 -30.01 -7.52 4.72
C THR A 382 -30.30 -9.02 4.65
N GLU A 383 -31.54 -9.44 4.84
CA GLU A 383 -32.00 -10.83 4.77
C GLU A 383 -31.65 -11.53 3.46
N TYR A 384 -31.58 -10.79 2.36
CA TYR A 384 -31.19 -11.33 1.06
C TYR A 384 -29.70 -11.70 0.93
N ILE A 385 -28.87 -11.24 1.87
CA ILE A 385 -27.41 -11.46 1.86
C ILE A 385 -27.05 -12.72 2.64
N TYR A 386 -27.88 -13.08 3.65
CA TYR A 386 -27.60 -14.14 4.61
C TYR A 386 -28.17 -15.49 4.16
N ASP A 387 -27.59 -16.07 3.12
CA ASP A 387 -27.88 -17.45 2.72
C ASP A 387 -27.05 -18.43 3.57
N LYS A 388 -27.66 -19.55 3.96
CA LYS A 388 -27.13 -20.48 4.96
C LYS A 388 -26.03 -21.44 4.46
N ASP A 389 -25.71 -21.42 3.18
CA ASP A 389 -24.88 -22.44 2.53
C ASP A 389 -23.38 -22.10 2.47
N PHE A 390 -22.80 -21.54 3.54
CA PHE A 390 -21.36 -21.29 3.56
C PHE A 390 -20.60 -22.36 4.32
N LEU A 391 -19.72 -23.06 3.60
CA LEU A 391 -18.86 -24.12 4.12
C LEU A 391 -17.51 -23.62 4.60
N SER A 392 -17.06 -22.42 4.22
CA SER A 392 -15.77 -21.85 4.61
C SER A 392 -15.95 -20.53 5.35
N ASN A 393 -15.15 -20.34 6.39
CA ASN A 393 -15.10 -19.09 7.15
C ASN A 393 -14.11 -18.08 6.57
N TYR A 394 -13.34 -18.45 5.52
CA TYR A 394 -12.26 -17.65 4.94
C TYR A 394 -12.29 -17.69 3.42
N THR A 395 -11.70 -16.68 2.80
CA THR A 395 -11.55 -16.57 1.35
C THR A 395 -10.11 -16.48 0.94
N SER A 396 -9.84 -16.72 -0.35
CA SER A 396 -8.52 -16.47 -0.93
C SER A 396 -8.04 -15.03 -0.70
N TYR A 397 -8.94 -14.05 -0.70
CA TYR A 397 -8.60 -12.65 -0.42
C TYR A 397 -8.04 -12.43 0.98
N GLU A 398 -8.70 -13.00 2.01
CA GLU A 398 -8.21 -12.90 3.39
C GLU A 398 -6.91 -13.67 3.59
N HIS A 399 -6.80 -14.87 3.01
CA HIS A 399 -5.59 -15.67 3.08
C HIS A 399 -4.40 -14.96 2.42
N GLU A 400 -4.59 -14.37 1.24
CA GLU A 400 -3.55 -13.61 0.55
C GLU A 400 -3.17 -12.34 1.33
N SER A 401 -4.14 -11.63 1.89
CA SER A 401 -3.90 -10.46 2.75
C SER A 401 -3.07 -10.84 3.97
N LEU A 402 -3.41 -11.94 4.66
CA LEU A 402 -2.62 -12.46 5.77
C LEU A 402 -1.20 -12.88 5.34
N ALA A 403 -1.07 -13.56 4.20
CA ALA A 403 0.23 -13.94 3.67
C ALA A 403 1.12 -12.72 3.38
N ASN A 404 0.52 -11.64 2.84
CA ASN A 404 1.21 -10.38 2.57
C ASN A 404 1.59 -9.60 3.84
N SER A 405 0.97 -9.88 4.98
CA SER A 405 1.31 -9.26 6.27
C SER A 405 2.54 -9.89 6.94
N PHE A 406 3.00 -11.05 6.45
CA PHE A 406 4.27 -11.63 6.88
C PHE A 406 5.47 -10.84 6.31
N ASN A 407 6.64 -11.02 6.94
CA ASN A 407 7.87 -10.54 6.34
C ASN A 407 8.04 -11.16 4.94
N SER A 408 8.28 -10.32 3.94
CA SER A 408 8.33 -10.69 2.53
C SER A 408 9.27 -11.86 2.18
N GLY A 409 10.29 -12.13 3.01
CA GLY A 409 11.23 -13.21 2.80
C GLY A 409 10.72 -14.62 3.20
N ILE A 410 9.65 -14.73 4.00
CA ILE A 410 9.22 -16.02 4.58
C ILE A 410 8.73 -16.98 3.48
N PHE A 411 7.96 -16.50 2.53
CA PHE A 411 7.43 -17.30 1.43
C PHE A 411 8.27 -17.21 0.16
N ALA A 412 9.21 -16.28 0.09
CA ALA A 412 10.02 -16.04 -1.10
C ALA A 412 10.97 -17.21 -1.41
N HIS A 413 11.32 -17.37 -2.68
CA HIS A 413 12.42 -18.24 -3.10
C HIS A 413 13.76 -17.61 -2.68
N GLU A 414 14.76 -18.43 -2.34
CA GLU A 414 16.07 -17.98 -1.84
C GLU A 414 16.83 -17.06 -2.80
N ARG A 415 16.64 -17.25 -4.11
CA ARG A 415 17.25 -16.41 -5.16
C ARG A 415 16.43 -15.18 -5.54
N THR A 416 15.31 -14.93 -4.87
CA THR A 416 14.44 -13.78 -5.16
C THR A 416 15.19 -12.46 -5.01
N LYS A 417 15.16 -11.63 -6.05
CA LYS A 417 15.73 -10.27 -6.08
C LYS A 417 14.67 -9.18 -6.26
N THR A 418 13.43 -9.57 -6.56
CA THR A 418 12.30 -8.66 -6.79
C THR A 418 11.27 -8.77 -5.66
N ARG A 419 10.21 -7.97 -5.75
CA ARG A 419 9.03 -8.15 -4.89
C ARG A 419 8.30 -9.44 -5.26
N VAL A 420 7.49 -9.96 -4.34
CA VAL A 420 6.85 -11.27 -4.45
C VAL A 420 5.34 -11.08 -4.58
N ILE A 421 4.73 -11.79 -5.54
CA ILE A 421 3.27 -11.94 -5.63
C ILE A 421 2.91 -13.25 -4.92
N LEU A 422 2.02 -13.17 -3.92
CA LEU A 422 1.57 -14.30 -3.14
C LEU A 422 0.16 -14.70 -3.58
N LYS A 423 -0.02 -15.97 -3.94
CA LYS A 423 -1.35 -16.55 -4.25
C LYS A 423 -1.67 -17.63 -3.23
N SER A 424 -2.89 -17.61 -2.74
CA SER A 424 -3.38 -18.61 -1.81
C SER A 424 -4.33 -19.60 -2.50
N SER A 425 -4.23 -20.86 -2.12
CA SER A 425 -5.21 -21.88 -2.47
C SER A 425 -5.50 -22.74 -1.25
N MET A 426 -6.77 -22.98 -1.00
CA MET A 426 -7.18 -23.80 0.13
C MET A 426 -6.76 -25.26 -0.08
N THR A 427 -6.18 -25.84 0.95
CA THR A 427 -5.96 -27.28 1.05
C THR A 427 -7.01 -27.88 2.01
N THR A 428 -6.83 -29.10 2.44
CA THR A 428 -7.78 -29.75 3.35
C THR A 428 -7.75 -29.07 4.73
N PRO A 429 -8.89 -28.66 5.32
CA PRO A 429 -8.91 -28.13 6.67
C PRO A 429 -8.42 -29.18 7.67
N VAL A 430 -7.65 -28.73 8.68
CA VAL A 430 -7.13 -29.60 9.74
C VAL A 430 -7.72 -29.14 11.08
N GLY A 431 -8.60 -29.94 11.64
CA GLY A 431 -9.27 -29.59 12.90
C GLY A 431 -10.11 -28.32 12.78
N ASN A 432 -9.81 -27.31 13.61
CA ASN A 432 -10.50 -26.01 13.67
C ASN A 432 -9.68 -24.89 12.99
N SER A 433 -8.75 -25.23 12.13
CA SER A 433 -7.87 -24.32 11.39
C SER A 433 -7.83 -24.68 9.91
N ASP A 434 -7.68 -23.68 9.05
CA ASP A 434 -7.50 -23.84 7.63
C ASP A 434 -6.01 -23.95 7.30
N VAL A 435 -5.64 -24.96 6.51
CA VAL A 435 -4.30 -25.05 5.91
C VAL A 435 -4.38 -24.53 4.49
N VAL A 436 -3.54 -23.55 4.22
CA VAL A 436 -3.54 -22.81 2.96
C VAL A 436 -2.18 -22.96 2.32
N LYS A 437 -2.18 -23.39 1.05
CA LYS A 437 -1.00 -23.34 0.21
C LYS A 437 -0.76 -21.92 -0.25
N VAL A 438 0.44 -21.39 -0.03
CA VAL A 438 0.87 -20.06 -0.47
C VAL A 438 1.94 -20.23 -1.55
N SER A 439 1.59 -19.89 -2.78
CA SER A 439 2.50 -19.89 -3.92
C SER A 439 3.09 -18.49 -4.12
N ALA A 440 4.41 -18.39 -4.05
CA ALA A 440 5.17 -17.15 -4.16
C ALA A 440 5.79 -17.04 -5.56
N TYR A 441 5.45 -15.98 -6.29
CA TYR A 441 5.96 -15.69 -7.64
C TYR A 441 6.86 -14.46 -7.60
N SER A 442 8.08 -14.61 -8.12
CA SER A 442 9.10 -13.56 -8.11
C SER A 442 10.08 -13.73 -9.27
N PHE A 443 11.15 -12.94 -9.29
CA PHE A 443 12.23 -13.12 -10.27
C PHE A 443 13.60 -13.11 -9.59
N ASP A 444 14.52 -13.87 -10.16
CA ASP A 444 15.96 -13.65 -10.02
C ASP A 444 16.39 -12.58 -11.01
N ALA A 445 17.21 -11.63 -10.60
CA ALA A 445 17.73 -10.55 -11.43
C ALA A 445 19.19 -10.85 -11.76
N VAL A 446 19.45 -11.25 -13.00
CA VAL A 446 20.78 -11.65 -13.48
C VAL A 446 21.33 -10.57 -14.39
N PRO A 447 22.46 -9.93 -14.06
CA PRO A 447 23.07 -8.95 -14.94
C PRO A 447 23.59 -9.61 -16.22
N ARG A 448 23.36 -8.96 -17.36
CA ARG A 448 23.81 -9.35 -18.70
C ARG A 448 24.49 -8.17 -19.39
N VAL A 449 25.36 -8.47 -20.32
CA VAL A 449 25.97 -7.47 -21.21
C VAL A 449 25.74 -7.90 -22.64
N THR A 450 25.19 -7.01 -23.45
CA THR A 450 25.02 -7.19 -24.89
C THR A 450 25.87 -6.15 -25.60
N TYR A 451 26.66 -6.59 -26.56
CA TYR A 451 27.48 -5.73 -27.39
C TYR A 451 26.71 -5.34 -28.66
N VAL A 452 26.47 -4.05 -28.82
CA VAL A 452 25.76 -3.50 -29.99
C VAL A 452 26.78 -2.84 -30.90
N THR A 453 26.85 -3.30 -32.16
CA THR A 453 27.80 -2.75 -33.15
C THR A 453 27.32 -1.39 -33.64
N MET A 454 28.12 -0.36 -33.44
CA MET A 454 27.88 1.02 -33.88
C MET A 454 29.03 1.54 -34.75
N ARG A 455 28.72 2.36 -35.77
CA ARG A 455 29.74 2.98 -36.59
C ARG A 455 30.22 4.29 -35.94
N GLY A 456 31.52 4.39 -35.73
CA GLY A 456 32.17 5.59 -35.21
C GLY A 456 32.44 6.65 -36.26
N GLY A 457 32.74 7.88 -35.82
CA GLY A 457 33.18 8.97 -36.67
C GLY A 457 34.59 8.76 -37.29
N ASP A 458 35.33 7.80 -36.76
CA ASP A 458 36.58 7.29 -37.31
C ASP A 458 36.40 6.37 -38.52
N GLY A 459 35.13 6.03 -38.86
CA GLY A 459 34.75 5.15 -39.97
C GLY A 459 34.73 3.66 -39.62
N TYR A 460 35.17 3.26 -38.43
CA TYR A 460 35.20 1.87 -37.97
C TYR A 460 33.91 1.47 -37.21
N LEU A 461 33.71 0.16 -37.11
CA LEU A 461 32.65 -0.43 -36.28
C LEU A 461 33.19 -0.68 -34.88
N HIS A 462 32.44 -0.24 -33.88
CA HIS A 462 32.75 -0.42 -32.47
C HIS A 462 31.64 -1.18 -31.77
N GLU A 463 31.99 -2.04 -30.85
CA GLU A 463 31.07 -2.77 -30.02
C GLU A 463 30.78 -1.99 -28.72
N VAL A 464 29.60 -1.39 -28.64
CA VAL A 464 29.16 -0.63 -27.46
C VAL A 464 28.56 -1.60 -26.46
N PRO A 465 29.13 -1.75 -25.25
CA PRO A 465 28.56 -2.61 -24.23
C PRO A 465 27.31 -1.95 -23.61
N VAL A 466 26.20 -2.68 -23.60
CA VAL A 466 24.97 -2.30 -22.92
C VAL A 466 24.72 -3.31 -21.81
N GLU A 467 24.79 -2.84 -20.57
CA GLU A 467 24.46 -3.63 -19.39
C GLU A 467 22.95 -3.62 -19.18
N TRP A 468 22.34 -4.79 -19.01
CA TRP A 468 20.92 -4.95 -18.76
C TRP A 468 20.66 -6.08 -17.78
N THR A 469 19.44 -6.17 -17.25
CA THR A 469 19.07 -7.18 -16.29
C THR A 469 18.08 -8.17 -16.90
N GLU A 470 18.44 -9.45 -16.89
CA GLU A 470 17.54 -10.54 -17.24
C GLU A 470 16.74 -10.99 -16.00
N TYR A 471 15.40 -10.94 -16.08
CA TYR A 471 14.51 -11.37 -15.02
C TYR A 471 14.04 -12.80 -15.27
N ILE A 472 14.58 -13.75 -14.49
CA ILE A 472 14.27 -15.17 -14.58
C ILE A 472 13.14 -15.49 -13.59
N PRO A 473 11.97 -16.01 -14.05
CA PRO A 473 10.85 -16.28 -13.16
C PRO A 473 11.17 -17.38 -12.15
N LEU A 474 10.77 -17.14 -10.90
CA LEU A 474 10.90 -18.07 -9.77
C LEU A 474 9.53 -18.29 -9.15
N GLN A 475 9.28 -19.55 -8.76
CA GLN A 475 8.12 -19.95 -7.98
C GLN A 475 8.56 -20.80 -6.80
N LYS A 476 7.91 -20.59 -5.64
CA LYS A 476 8.07 -21.43 -4.45
C LYS A 476 6.71 -21.61 -3.78
N ASP A 477 6.39 -22.86 -3.48
CA ASP A 477 5.19 -23.23 -2.76
C ASP A 477 5.51 -23.44 -1.28
N ASN A 478 4.73 -22.81 -0.42
CA ASN A 478 4.79 -22.92 1.02
C ASN A 478 3.39 -23.16 1.57
N TYR A 479 3.29 -23.35 2.87
CA TYR A 479 2.00 -23.50 3.54
C TYR A 479 1.89 -22.52 4.69
N MET A 480 0.67 -22.13 5.00
CA MET A 480 0.34 -21.39 6.21
C MET A 480 -0.92 -21.98 6.83
N GLN A 481 -0.97 -21.97 8.15
CA GLN A 481 -2.14 -22.37 8.92
C GLN A 481 -2.83 -21.12 9.44
N VAL A 482 -4.14 -21.04 9.29
CA VAL A 482 -4.96 -19.89 9.69
C VAL A 482 -6.04 -20.34 10.67
N LYS A 483 -6.17 -19.62 11.78
CA LYS A 483 -7.19 -19.90 12.82
C LYS A 483 -7.92 -18.61 13.18
N LYS A 484 -9.24 -18.68 13.23
CA LYS A 484 -10.07 -17.59 13.75
C LYS A 484 -10.10 -17.65 15.27
N LEU A 485 -9.72 -16.55 15.90
CA LEU A 485 -9.82 -16.42 17.35
C LEU A 485 -11.20 -15.87 17.70
N GLY A 486 -11.99 -16.66 18.42
CA GLY A 486 -13.29 -16.23 18.93
C GLY A 486 -13.16 -15.30 20.14
N LEU A 487 -12.40 -14.23 20.00
CA LEU A 487 -12.14 -13.26 21.07
C LEU A 487 -13.29 -12.25 21.19
N SER A 488 -13.59 -11.86 22.43
CA SER A 488 -14.44 -10.69 22.66
C SER A 488 -13.74 -9.42 22.18
N GLU A 489 -14.49 -8.36 21.90
CA GLU A 489 -13.92 -7.07 21.49
C GLU A 489 -12.95 -6.50 22.53
N HIS A 490 -13.27 -6.68 23.81
CA HIS A 490 -12.41 -6.26 24.92
C HIS A 490 -11.08 -7.03 24.93
N ASP A 491 -11.14 -8.36 24.78
CA ASP A 491 -9.96 -9.22 24.75
C ASP A 491 -9.10 -8.88 23.53
N PHE A 492 -9.73 -8.59 22.39
CA PHE A 492 -9.03 -8.17 21.17
C PHE A 492 -8.28 -6.85 21.37
N ARG A 493 -8.94 -5.84 21.97
CA ARG A 493 -8.29 -4.55 22.28
C ARG A 493 -7.12 -4.72 23.24
N THR A 494 -7.29 -5.52 24.29
CA THR A 494 -6.23 -5.82 25.26
C THR A 494 -5.02 -6.45 24.60
N LEU A 495 -5.27 -7.35 23.66
CA LEU A 495 -4.26 -8.01 22.84
C LEU A 495 -3.44 -7.05 21.97
N MET A 496 -4.13 -6.20 21.25
CA MET A 496 -3.49 -5.25 20.32
C MET A 496 -2.66 -4.20 21.06
N THR A 497 -2.96 -3.94 22.34
CA THR A 497 -2.23 -2.99 23.19
C THR A 497 -1.09 -3.62 23.98
N ASP A 498 -1.08 -4.93 24.14
CA ASP A 498 -0.03 -5.62 24.88
C ASP A 498 1.26 -5.68 24.06
N SER A 499 2.21 -4.81 24.44
CA SER A 499 3.55 -4.77 23.83
C SER A 499 4.34 -6.07 24.08
N GLU A 500 3.99 -6.85 25.10
CA GLU A 500 4.57 -8.19 25.33
C GLU A 500 4.08 -9.21 24.33
N PHE A 501 2.81 -9.12 23.92
CA PHE A 501 2.28 -9.97 22.87
C PHE A 501 2.98 -9.77 21.54
N ALA A 502 3.13 -8.51 21.11
CA ALA A 502 3.89 -8.19 19.92
C ALA A 502 5.34 -8.68 20.00
N LYS A 503 5.97 -8.61 21.19
CA LYS A 503 7.31 -9.16 21.45
C LYS A 503 7.32 -10.69 21.42
N ILE A 504 6.32 -11.37 21.96
CA ILE A 504 6.23 -12.83 21.96
C ILE A 504 6.03 -13.34 20.54
N ILE A 505 5.13 -12.72 19.76
CA ILE A 505 4.94 -13.06 18.35
C ILE A 505 6.23 -12.79 17.56
N SER A 506 6.90 -11.68 17.77
CA SER A 506 8.13 -11.36 17.03
C SER A 506 9.35 -12.13 17.52
N ALA A 507 9.53 -12.35 18.81
CA ALA A 507 10.73 -12.94 19.38
C ALA A 507 10.74 -14.48 19.38
N LYS A 508 9.60 -15.15 19.66
CA LYS A 508 9.53 -16.62 19.63
C LYS A 508 9.40 -17.19 18.21
N SER A 509 8.92 -16.40 17.25
CA SER A 509 8.53 -16.93 15.94
C SER A 509 9.50 -16.60 14.81
N GLY A 510 10.49 -15.72 15.02
CA GLY A 510 11.29 -15.23 13.90
C GLY A 510 10.43 -14.65 12.77
N GLY A 511 9.27 -14.05 13.09
CA GLY A 511 8.31 -13.53 12.13
C GLY A 511 7.36 -14.57 11.51
N ARG A 512 7.30 -15.79 12.06
CA ARG A 512 6.44 -16.87 11.52
C ARG A 512 4.96 -16.77 11.87
N TYR A 513 4.57 -15.86 12.76
CA TYR A 513 3.19 -15.63 13.14
C TYR A 513 2.77 -14.22 12.77
N VAL A 514 1.55 -14.11 12.27
CA VAL A 514 0.84 -12.85 12.03
C VAL A 514 -0.52 -12.92 12.68
N PHE A 515 -0.86 -11.88 13.39
CA PHE A 515 -2.19 -11.71 13.95
C PHE A 515 -2.82 -10.44 13.36
N GLU A 516 -3.92 -10.61 12.69
CA GLU A 516 -4.60 -9.51 12.03
C GLU A 516 -6.10 -9.74 11.96
N ARG A 517 -6.88 -8.73 12.34
CA ARG A 517 -8.35 -8.74 12.25
C ARG A 517 -9.03 -9.98 12.84
N GLY A 518 -8.54 -10.46 14.00
CA GLY A 518 -9.08 -11.62 14.67
C GLY A 518 -8.64 -12.97 14.08
N LEU A 519 -7.73 -12.96 13.11
CA LEU A 519 -7.13 -14.13 12.49
C LEU A 519 -5.68 -14.30 12.94
N LEU A 520 -5.33 -15.49 13.39
CA LEU A 520 -3.96 -15.88 13.65
C LEU A 520 -3.46 -16.75 12.50
N ALA A 521 -2.38 -16.33 11.85
CA ALA A 521 -1.73 -17.08 10.80
C ALA A 521 -0.32 -17.51 11.22
N MET A 522 0.06 -18.73 10.87
CA MET A 522 1.39 -19.29 11.09
C MET A 522 1.97 -19.79 9.77
N ALA A 523 3.16 -19.31 9.40
CA ALA A 523 3.88 -19.82 8.25
C ALA A 523 4.52 -21.19 8.59
N LEU A 524 4.22 -22.20 7.77
CA LEU A 524 4.75 -23.55 7.87
C LEU A 524 5.96 -23.72 6.94
N ASN A 525 6.88 -24.62 7.31
CA ASN A 525 7.98 -24.97 6.40
C ASN A 525 7.45 -25.74 5.18
N SER A 526 8.23 -25.81 4.10
CA SER A 526 7.86 -26.43 2.82
C SER A 526 7.49 -27.91 2.89
N SER A 527 7.77 -28.60 4.00
CA SER A 527 7.31 -29.94 4.31
C SER A 527 6.32 -29.87 5.48
N PHE A 528 5.03 -29.78 5.15
CA PHE A 528 3.96 -29.90 6.15
C PHE A 528 3.85 -31.34 6.62
N SER A 529 3.96 -31.58 7.94
CA SER A 529 3.50 -32.80 8.57
C SER A 529 2.34 -32.49 9.51
N ALA A 530 1.31 -33.31 9.48
CA ALA A 530 0.09 -33.15 10.30
C ALA A 530 0.32 -33.13 11.84
N GLY A 531 1.58 -33.24 12.30
CA GLY A 531 1.99 -33.15 13.69
C GLY A 531 2.40 -31.75 14.16
N ASP A 532 2.54 -30.77 13.26
CA ASP A 532 2.94 -29.40 13.60
C ASP A 532 1.80 -28.55 14.19
N ASP A 533 0.58 -29.12 14.29
CA ASP A 533 -0.61 -28.48 14.86
C ASP A 533 -0.45 -28.11 16.35
N LYS A 534 0.35 -28.90 17.09
CA LYS A 534 0.59 -28.67 18.53
C LYS A 534 1.28 -27.33 18.81
N GLY A 535 2.20 -26.91 17.97
CA GLY A 535 2.93 -25.66 18.19
C GLY A 535 2.06 -24.41 18.11
N MET A 536 1.05 -24.42 17.24
CA MET A 536 0.08 -23.32 17.14
C MET A 536 -0.92 -23.35 18.29
N GLU A 537 -1.43 -24.54 18.67
CA GLU A 537 -2.35 -24.68 19.80
C GLU A 537 -1.67 -24.33 21.14
N ASP A 538 -0.43 -24.75 21.35
CA ASP A 538 0.33 -24.43 22.56
C ASP A 538 0.59 -22.92 22.66
N THR A 539 0.99 -22.27 21.55
CA THR A 539 1.19 -20.83 21.51
C THR A 539 -0.12 -20.07 21.73
N LEU A 540 -1.21 -20.54 21.13
CA LEU A 540 -2.54 -19.95 21.31
C LEU A 540 -3.04 -20.11 22.75
N ASN A 541 -2.89 -21.29 23.34
CA ASN A 541 -3.33 -21.58 24.71
C ASN A 541 -2.52 -20.76 25.73
N GLU A 542 -1.18 -20.72 25.59
CA GLU A 542 -0.31 -19.86 26.42
C GLU A 542 -0.75 -18.40 26.37
N PHE A 543 -1.16 -17.98 25.21
CA PHE A 543 -1.61 -16.65 24.92
C PHE A 543 -3.01 -16.36 25.55
N LEU A 544 -4.00 -17.22 25.35
CA LEU A 544 -5.33 -17.10 25.96
C LEU A 544 -5.28 -17.12 27.50
N GLU A 545 -4.41 -17.95 28.08
CA GLU A 545 -4.18 -17.99 29.53
C GLU A 545 -3.60 -16.68 30.07
N ARG A 546 -2.68 -16.03 29.34
CA ARG A 546 -2.14 -14.70 29.71
C ARG A 546 -3.19 -13.61 29.64
N ILE A 547 -4.07 -13.64 28.62
CA ILE A 547 -5.20 -12.68 28.54
C ILE A 547 -6.10 -12.85 29.78
N LYS A 548 -6.51 -14.07 30.08
CA LYS A 548 -7.34 -14.36 31.26
C LYS A 548 -6.68 -13.88 32.55
N ALA A 549 -5.38 -14.10 32.71
CA ALA A 549 -4.62 -13.66 33.86
C ALA A 549 -4.57 -12.13 33.96
N ASN A 550 -4.37 -11.42 32.85
CA ASN A 550 -4.35 -9.95 32.82
C ASN A 550 -5.73 -9.35 33.05
N THR A 551 -6.78 -9.95 32.49
CA THR A 551 -8.18 -9.52 32.71
C THR A 551 -8.58 -9.68 34.19
N GLN A 552 -8.15 -10.77 34.85
CA GLN A 552 -8.39 -10.98 36.28
C GLN A 552 -7.58 -10.05 37.19
N SER A 553 -6.36 -9.65 36.79
CA SER A 553 -5.55 -8.69 37.54
C SER A 553 -6.00 -7.23 37.38
N GLY A 554 -6.68 -6.88 36.28
CA GLY A 554 -7.25 -5.55 36.01
C GLY A 554 -8.56 -5.25 36.76
N LEU A 555 -9.17 -6.24 37.41
CA LEU A 555 -10.44 -6.09 38.18
C LEU A 555 -10.24 -5.66 39.64
N ARG A 556 -9.07 -5.19 40.04
CA ARG A 556 -8.97 -4.43 41.27
C ARG A 556 -9.29 -2.96 41.00
N PRO A 557 -10.42 -2.42 41.48
CA PRO A 557 -10.63 -1.00 41.44
C PRO A 557 -9.49 -0.35 42.27
N THR A 558 -8.65 0.43 41.63
CA THR A 558 -7.73 1.31 42.29
C THR A 558 -8.58 2.27 43.09
N SER A 559 -8.71 2.01 44.40
CA SER A 559 -9.20 2.97 45.35
C SER A 559 -8.37 4.26 45.16
N ARG A 560 -9.04 5.33 44.79
CA ARG A 560 -8.48 6.68 44.82
C ARG A 560 -7.80 6.89 46.17
N PRO A 561 -6.59 7.47 46.24
CA PRO A 561 -6.06 7.93 47.47
C PRO A 561 -7.04 8.99 48.02
N SER A 562 -7.65 8.71 49.16
CA SER A 562 -8.41 9.68 49.89
C SER A 562 -7.43 10.77 50.34
N GLU A 563 -7.59 11.97 49.82
CA GLU A 563 -7.06 13.19 50.48
C GLU A 563 -7.64 13.25 51.90
N LYS A 564 -6.78 13.08 52.85
CA LYS A 564 -7.08 13.43 54.23
C LYS A 564 -7.18 14.97 54.32
N SER A 565 -8.40 15.48 54.44
CA SER A 565 -8.64 16.78 55.03
C SER A 565 -9.09 16.55 56.48
N ASP A 566 -8.21 16.90 57.40
CA ASP A 566 -8.59 17.14 58.79
C ASP A 566 -9.54 18.33 58.83
N THR A 567 -10.75 18.13 59.30
CA THR A 567 -11.48 19.13 60.13
C THR A 567 -12.60 18.43 60.90
N SER A 568 -12.55 18.71 62.16
CA SER A 568 -13.38 18.33 63.26
C SER A 568 -14.85 18.76 63.14
N GLY A 569 -15.75 17.87 63.60
CA GLY A 569 -16.89 18.17 64.47
C GLY A 569 -18.16 18.68 63.79
N GLU A 570 -19.18 17.89 63.77
CA GLU A 570 -20.41 18.08 64.57
C GLU A 570 -21.54 17.14 64.08
N THR A 571 -22.17 16.60 65.07
CA THR A 571 -23.33 15.72 65.08
C THR A 571 -24.58 16.44 64.59
N ALA A 572 -25.35 15.86 63.67
CA ALA A 572 -26.82 16.04 63.61
C ALA A 572 -27.52 14.89 62.87
N THR A 573 -28.52 14.42 63.52
CA THR A 573 -29.48 13.33 63.35
C THR A 573 -30.27 13.31 62.04
N ALA A 574 -30.64 12.08 61.71
CA ALA A 574 -31.55 11.55 60.74
C ALA A 574 -32.80 12.35 60.36
N THR A 575 -33.22 12.25 59.13
CA THR A 575 -34.61 11.96 58.74
C THR A 575 -34.66 11.35 57.33
N GLU A 576 -35.26 10.19 57.21
CA GLU A 576 -35.66 9.54 55.96
C GLU A 576 -36.82 10.32 55.33
N GLU A 577 -36.76 10.68 54.08
CA GLU A 577 -37.91 10.95 53.24
C GLU A 577 -37.78 10.22 51.92
N LYS A 578 -38.75 9.35 51.67
CA LYS A 578 -39.04 8.69 50.39
C LYS A 578 -39.67 9.73 49.48
N GLU A 579 -39.11 9.92 48.30
CA GLU A 579 -39.82 10.55 47.20
C GLU A 579 -40.04 9.51 46.09
N GLU A 580 -41.32 9.22 45.82
CA GLU A 580 -41.85 8.50 44.71
C GLU A 580 -41.73 9.33 43.44
N ALA A 581 -41.18 8.75 42.38
CA ALA A 581 -41.12 9.37 41.06
C ALA A 581 -42.41 9.08 40.28
N GLU A 582 -43.21 10.10 40.05
CA GLU A 582 -44.31 10.13 39.10
C GLU A 582 -43.82 10.12 37.66
N GLN A 583 -44.40 9.22 36.84
CA GLN A 583 -44.34 9.24 35.39
C GLN A 583 -45.44 10.12 34.82
N PRO A 584 -45.22 10.97 33.82
CA PRO A 584 -46.30 11.59 33.07
C PRO A 584 -46.81 10.68 31.95
N ALA A 585 -48.09 10.40 31.98
CA ALA A 585 -48.88 9.77 30.95
C ALA A 585 -49.04 10.73 29.75
N VAL A 586 -48.84 10.22 28.53
CA VAL A 586 -49.22 10.91 27.30
C VAL A 586 -50.55 10.33 26.84
N GLU A 587 -51.56 11.18 26.83
CA GLU A 587 -52.90 10.97 26.33
C GLU A 587 -52.91 10.70 24.82
N ARG A 588 -53.67 9.64 24.46
CA ARG A 588 -54.16 9.39 23.11
C ARG A 588 -55.37 10.27 22.86
N ALA A 589 -55.36 11.05 21.82
CA ALA A 589 -56.55 11.60 21.20
C ALA A 589 -56.88 10.80 19.93
N GLU A 590 -57.94 10.02 20.00
CA GLU A 590 -58.68 9.51 18.87
C GLU A 590 -59.69 10.61 18.48
N GLU A 591 -59.66 11.02 17.22
CA GLU A 591 -60.83 11.64 16.58
C GLU A 591 -61.17 10.86 15.32
N ALA A 592 -62.36 10.26 15.38
CA ALA A 592 -63.04 9.66 14.27
C ALA A 592 -63.82 10.75 13.49
N GLU A 593 -63.72 10.74 12.19
CA GLU A 593 -64.73 11.43 11.35
C GLU A 593 -65.25 10.47 10.27
N LYS A 594 -66.58 10.43 10.25
CA LYS A 594 -67.48 9.54 9.53
C LYS A 594 -67.60 9.91 8.06
N VAL A 595 -67.64 8.90 7.25
CA VAL A 595 -68.57 8.50 6.18
C VAL A 595 -69.53 9.59 5.69
N ASP A 596 -69.48 9.83 4.37
CA ASP A 596 -70.72 10.05 3.61
C ASP A 596 -70.66 9.31 2.26
N ASP A 597 -71.74 8.52 2.03
CA ASP A 597 -72.05 7.77 0.82
C ASP A 597 -72.61 8.71 -0.25
N GLY A 598 -72.30 8.43 -1.50
CA GLY A 598 -72.92 9.09 -2.64
C GLY A 598 -72.69 8.36 -3.94
N ASP A 599 -73.60 7.45 -4.17
CA ASP A 599 -73.95 6.67 -5.35
C ASP A 599 -74.01 7.51 -6.66
N GLU A 600 -73.76 6.89 -7.77
CA GLU A 600 -74.45 6.84 -9.07
C GLU A 600 -73.50 6.83 -10.32
N THR A 601 -73.52 5.65 -10.90
CA THR A 601 -73.90 5.28 -12.29
C THR A 601 -73.15 5.83 -13.50
N THR A 602 -72.66 4.82 -14.24
CA THR A 602 -72.77 4.59 -15.72
C THR A 602 -72.34 5.66 -16.72
N GLU A 603 -71.44 5.31 -17.61
CA GLU A 603 -71.68 4.88 -19.01
C GLU A 603 -70.35 4.81 -19.85
N LYS A 604 -70.13 3.66 -20.41
CA LYS A 604 -69.72 3.26 -21.78
C LYS A 604 -69.36 4.40 -22.78
N THR A 605 -68.31 4.28 -23.51
CA THR A 605 -68.05 3.73 -24.85
C THR A 605 -66.80 4.34 -25.44
N SER A 606 -65.94 3.48 -25.93
CA SER A 606 -65.33 3.32 -27.25
C SER A 606 -64.86 4.60 -28.01
N GLU A 607 -63.57 4.68 -28.26
CA GLU A 607 -62.90 4.50 -29.57
C GLU A 607 -61.39 4.34 -29.37
#